data_e0e59e46d6b92c2fe7abb2fba145d730
#
_entry.id   e0e59e46d6b92c2fe7abb2fba145d730
#
_cell.length_a   1.000
_cell.length_b   1.000
_cell.length_c   1.000
_cell.angle_alpha   90.00
_cell.angle_beta   90.00
_cell.angle_gamma   90.00
#
_symmetry.space_group_name_H-M   'P 1'
#
loop_
_entity.id
_entity.type
_entity.pdbx_description
1 polymer ?
#
loop_
_entity_poly.entity_id
_entity_poly.type
_entity_poly.pdbx_seq_one_letter_code
_entity_poly.pdbx_strand_id
1 'polypeptide(L)'
;MRILRTSALQVSDRCPQCGKRTLIEDVNSGELTCSNCGFVVTENAVDQGPEWRSFSDEKGEDRARTGAPTSITYRDMGLSTMIGSSNRDASGRSFDSPMRQSIDRLRKWDNRSPAFGSQEKNLGVALRELDKMADKLGVSQAVKERAAYIYRKALERGLLRGRSIIGISAAALYAAMRDTETPRTLKDIAAVENLSKKAVARDYRILLREMDLTMPVADAARNVNRIASRVGLSEKVARKAIDIVRITEEKEISAGKSPMGLAAASLYLAGVIEGEVKTQKEIAEAAGVTEVTVRNRYKGLRADLGQQLGLETEPQIIVR
;
A
#
# COMPACT_ATOMS: atom_id res chain seq x y z
N MET A 1 -16.34 -0.34 -17.79
CA MET A 1 -17.39 0.49 -17.16
C MET A 1 -16.76 1.14 -15.94
N ARG A 2 -16.26 2.38 -16.08
CA ARG A 2 -15.59 3.12 -15.01
C ARG A 2 -16.60 4.06 -14.36
N ILE A 3 -16.83 3.91 -13.08
CA ILE A 3 -17.60 4.85 -12.27
C ILE A 3 -16.67 6.01 -11.94
N LEU A 4 -16.94 7.18 -12.48
CA LEU A 4 -16.15 8.39 -12.29
C LEU A 4 -16.29 8.95 -10.88
N ARG A 5 -15.14 9.17 -10.24
CA ARG A 5 -15.02 10.10 -9.13
C ARG A 5 -14.56 11.43 -9.70
N THR A 6 -15.49 12.32 -9.95
CA THR A 6 -15.25 13.68 -10.43
C THR A 6 -14.77 14.58 -9.29
N SER A 7 -13.57 15.14 -9.45
CA SER A 7 -13.14 16.33 -8.73
C SER A 7 -13.55 17.58 -9.51
N ALA A 8 -14.21 18.51 -8.81
CA ALA A 8 -14.33 19.94 -9.11
C ALA A 8 -15.16 20.42 -10.30
N LEU A 9 -16.36 19.92 -10.46
CA LEU A 9 -17.56 20.70 -10.78
C LEU A 9 -18.69 19.94 -10.14
N GLN A 10 -19.57 20.61 -9.38
CA GLN A 10 -20.75 19.99 -8.78
C GLN A 10 -21.76 19.61 -9.89
N VAL A 11 -21.39 18.64 -10.72
CA VAL A 11 -22.34 17.95 -11.56
C VAL A 11 -23.08 17.01 -10.61
N SER A 12 -24.32 17.33 -10.32
CA SER A 12 -25.19 16.44 -9.55
C SER A 12 -25.15 15.07 -10.20
N ASP A 13 -24.88 14.00 -9.45
CA ASP A 13 -24.89 12.61 -9.92
C ASP A 13 -26.25 12.20 -10.56
N ARG A 14 -27.16 13.13 -10.75
CA ARG A 14 -28.52 12.92 -11.23
C ARG A 14 -28.79 13.74 -12.47
N CYS A 15 -29.46 13.12 -13.42
CA CYS A 15 -29.96 13.83 -14.60
C CYS A 15 -30.91 14.96 -14.18
N PRO A 16 -30.69 16.22 -14.64
CA PRO A 16 -31.57 17.35 -14.31
C PRO A 16 -32.97 17.20 -14.87
N GLN A 17 -33.16 16.41 -15.93
CA GLN A 17 -34.46 16.24 -16.58
C GLN A 17 -35.29 15.08 -15.98
N CYS A 18 -34.69 13.91 -15.72
CA CYS A 18 -35.41 12.73 -15.21
C CYS A 18 -35.11 12.37 -13.76
N GLY A 19 -34.16 13.04 -13.10
CA GLY A 19 -33.78 12.83 -11.70
C GLY A 19 -33.08 11.51 -11.41
N LYS A 20 -32.84 10.65 -12.41
CA LYS A 20 -32.21 9.35 -12.24
C LYS A 20 -30.66 9.46 -12.27
N ARG A 21 -29.98 8.53 -11.58
CA ARG A 21 -28.53 8.41 -11.56
C ARG A 21 -28.03 7.49 -12.69
N THR A 22 -28.26 7.87 -13.93
CA THR A 22 -27.90 7.07 -15.11
C THR A 22 -27.12 7.91 -16.11
N LEU A 23 -26.17 8.71 -15.63
CA LEU A 23 -25.29 9.49 -16.49
C LEU A 23 -24.16 8.61 -17.01
N ILE A 24 -23.95 8.65 -18.33
CA ILE A 24 -22.86 7.95 -19.04
C ILE A 24 -22.04 9.00 -19.76
N GLU A 25 -20.72 8.91 -19.62
CA GLU A 25 -19.76 9.70 -20.37
C GLU A 25 -19.32 8.92 -21.61
N ASP A 26 -19.49 9.53 -22.77
CA ASP A 26 -18.90 9.06 -24.01
C ASP A 26 -17.53 9.74 -24.21
N VAL A 27 -16.47 8.94 -24.08
CA VAL A 27 -15.09 9.42 -24.18
C VAL A 27 -14.76 9.89 -25.60
N ASN A 28 -15.45 9.40 -26.62
CA ASN A 28 -15.16 9.74 -28.02
C ASN A 28 -15.79 11.08 -28.43
N SER A 29 -17.02 11.35 -27.99
CA SER A 29 -17.71 12.60 -28.26
C SER A 29 -17.46 13.68 -27.20
N GLY A 30 -16.99 13.30 -26.01
CA GLY A 30 -16.83 14.19 -24.85
C GLY A 30 -18.18 14.67 -24.30
N GLU A 31 -19.24 13.87 -24.47
CA GLU A 31 -20.57 14.20 -24.00
C GLU A 31 -20.94 13.41 -22.74
N LEU A 32 -21.57 14.10 -21.79
CA LEU A 32 -22.19 13.47 -20.63
C LEU A 32 -23.70 13.35 -20.89
N THR A 33 -24.17 12.14 -21.17
CA THR A 33 -25.54 11.87 -21.54
C THR A 33 -26.27 11.00 -20.52
N CYS A 34 -27.59 11.18 -20.43
CA CYS A 34 -28.41 10.33 -19.58
C CYS A 34 -28.93 9.13 -20.39
N SER A 35 -28.56 7.89 -19.97
CA SER A 35 -29.01 6.66 -20.65
C SER A 35 -30.53 6.40 -20.58
N ASN A 36 -31.26 7.08 -19.66
CA ASN A 36 -32.70 6.87 -19.51
C ASN A 36 -33.53 7.82 -20.37
N CYS A 37 -33.16 9.09 -20.51
CA CYS A 37 -33.94 10.09 -21.25
C CYS A 37 -33.17 10.73 -22.41
N GLY A 38 -31.91 10.38 -22.64
CA GLY A 38 -31.10 10.94 -23.73
C GLY A 38 -30.67 12.39 -23.54
N PHE A 39 -30.95 13.02 -22.38
CA PHE A 39 -30.58 14.41 -22.14
C PHE A 39 -29.05 14.55 -22.03
N VAL A 40 -28.47 15.48 -22.82
CA VAL A 40 -27.06 15.81 -22.77
C VAL A 40 -26.84 16.86 -21.69
N VAL A 41 -26.08 16.51 -20.65
CA VAL A 41 -25.79 17.38 -19.50
C VAL A 41 -24.66 18.34 -19.81
N THR A 42 -23.62 17.84 -20.47
CA THR A 42 -22.43 18.62 -20.85
C THR A 42 -21.97 18.18 -22.24
N GLU A 43 -21.67 19.13 -23.09
CA GLU A 43 -21.07 18.94 -24.41
C GLU A 43 -19.57 19.33 -24.30
N ASN A 44 -18.72 18.67 -25.07
CA ASN A 44 -17.28 18.99 -25.13
C ASN A 44 -16.56 18.93 -23.77
N ALA A 45 -16.80 17.89 -22.99
CA ALA A 45 -16.07 17.66 -21.77
C ALA A 45 -14.56 17.53 -22.07
N VAL A 46 -13.75 18.32 -21.38
CA VAL A 46 -12.28 18.32 -21.58
C VAL A 46 -11.71 17.01 -21.06
N ASP A 47 -11.06 16.23 -21.92
CA ASP A 47 -10.29 15.07 -21.51
C ASP A 47 -9.08 15.52 -20.66
N GLN A 48 -9.06 15.11 -19.40
CA GLN A 48 -7.98 15.38 -18.46
C GLN A 48 -6.86 14.32 -18.51
N GLY A 49 -7.03 13.31 -19.37
CA GLY A 49 -6.04 12.26 -19.54
C GLY A 49 -4.80 12.72 -20.29
N PRO A 50 -3.71 11.96 -20.25
CA PRO A 50 -2.52 12.26 -21.03
C PRO A 50 -2.80 12.05 -22.52
N GLU A 51 -2.53 13.05 -23.36
CA GLU A 51 -2.71 12.99 -24.82
C GLU A 51 -1.85 11.90 -25.49
N TRP A 52 -0.74 11.53 -24.86
CA TRP A 52 0.21 10.55 -25.38
C TRP A 52 0.45 9.43 -24.36
N ARG A 53 0.45 8.21 -24.83
CA ARG A 53 0.92 7.08 -24.04
C ARG A 53 2.44 7.05 -24.08
N SER A 54 3.11 7.23 -22.94
CA SER A 54 4.54 6.99 -22.79
C SER A 54 4.75 5.59 -22.20
N PHE A 55 5.56 4.78 -22.89
CA PHE A 55 6.02 3.49 -22.36
C PHE A 55 7.40 3.73 -21.74
N SER A 56 7.62 3.24 -20.53
CA SER A 56 8.86 3.45 -19.77
C SER A 56 10.15 2.93 -20.46
N ASP A 57 10.02 2.09 -21.47
CA ASP A 57 11.13 1.48 -22.18
C ASP A 57 11.59 2.28 -23.41
N GLU A 58 10.82 3.26 -23.85
CA GLU A 58 11.21 4.11 -24.95
C GLU A 58 12.10 5.24 -24.42
N LYS A 59 13.36 5.28 -24.88
CA LYS A 59 14.30 6.40 -24.69
C LYS A 59 13.85 7.68 -25.42
N GLY A 60 12.56 7.89 -25.59
CA GLY A 60 11.93 9.03 -26.22
C GLY A 60 11.69 10.16 -25.21
N GLU A 61 11.75 11.39 -25.73
CA GLU A 61 11.39 12.58 -24.97
C GLU A 61 9.93 12.45 -24.49
N ASP A 62 9.71 12.67 -23.20
CA ASP A 62 8.36 12.71 -22.62
C ASP A 62 7.59 13.87 -23.29
N ARG A 63 6.65 13.51 -24.16
CA ARG A 63 5.82 14.47 -24.92
C ARG A 63 4.57 14.89 -24.14
N ALA A 64 4.42 14.44 -22.89
CA ALA A 64 3.27 14.80 -22.08
C ALA A 64 3.25 16.31 -21.83
N ARG A 65 2.19 16.98 -22.29
CA ARG A 65 1.94 18.39 -21.97
C ARG A 65 1.36 18.57 -20.58
N THR A 66 0.74 17.52 -20.05
CA THR A 66 0.19 17.52 -18.71
C THR A 66 1.31 17.31 -17.71
N GLY A 67 1.33 18.10 -16.64
CA GLY A 67 2.23 17.89 -15.52
C GLY A 67 1.97 16.55 -14.81
N ALA A 68 2.84 16.19 -13.87
CA ALA A 68 2.64 15.03 -13.05
C ALA A 68 1.26 15.08 -12.33
N PRO A 69 0.57 13.94 -12.17
CA PRO A 69 -0.71 13.91 -11.47
C PRO A 69 -0.56 14.45 -10.05
N THR A 70 -1.56 15.20 -9.59
CA THR A 70 -1.57 15.70 -8.21
C THR A 70 -1.65 14.53 -7.23
N SER A 71 -0.69 14.42 -6.32
CA SER A 71 -0.68 13.38 -5.29
C SER A 71 -0.21 13.94 -3.95
N ILE A 72 -0.81 13.45 -2.89
CA ILE A 72 -0.44 13.78 -1.51
C ILE A 72 0.96 13.26 -1.16
N THR A 73 1.50 12.32 -1.95
CA THR A 73 2.84 11.76 -1.76
C THR A 73 3.94 12.75 -2.11
N TYR A 74 3.65 13.75 -2.94
CA TYR A 74 4.58 14.85 -3.21
C TYR A 74 4.48 15.93 -2.13
N ARG A 75 5.60 16.55 -1.78
CA ARG A 75 5.65 17.60 -0.76
C ARG A 75 4.68 18.73 -1.05
N ASP A 76 4.64 19.18 -2.28
CA ASP A 76 3.86 20.29 -2.85
C ASP A 76 2.59 19.82 -3.59
N MET A 77 2.21 18.55 -3.42
CA MET A 77 1.09 17.90 -4.12
C MET A 77 1.23 17.87 -5.66
N GLY A 78 2.45 18.06 -6.19
CA GLY A 78 2.69 18.11 -7.62
C GLY A 78 2.42 19.49 -8.27
N LEU A 79 2.27 20.54 -7.46
CA LEU A 79 1.98 21.89 -7.96
C LEU A 79 3.21 22.66 -8.39
N SER A 80 4.42 22.31 -7.91
CA SER A 80 5.65 22.98 -8.33
C SER A 80 6.19 22.41 -9.63
N THR A 81 6.79 23.27 -10.42
CA THR A 81 7.53 22.90 -11.62
C THR A 81 9.02 22.80 -11.29
N MET A 82 9.74 21.94 -11.98
CA MET A 82 11.18 21.80 -11.83
C MET A 82 11.88 22.18 -13.15
N ILE A 83 13.02 22.86 -13.05
CA ILE A 83 13.85 23.14 -14.23
C ILE A 83 14.50 21.83 -14.68
N GLY A 84 14.22 21.39 -15.90
CA GLY A 84 14.70 20.14 -16.48
C GLY A 84 16.23 19.98 -16.37
N SER A 85 16.69 18.74 -16.24
CA SER A 85 18.13 18.42 -16.12
C SER A 85 18.88 18.48 -17.45
N SER A 86 18.18 18.46 -18.59
CA SER A 86 18.81 18.51 -19.91
C SER A 86 19.47 19.87 -20.17
N ASN A 87 20.66 19.87 -20.76
CA ASN A 87 21.35 21.08 -21.18
C ASN A 87 21.08 21.39 -22.66
N ARG A 88 19.83 21.21 -23.07
CA ARG A 88 19.35 21.45 -24.43
C ARG A 88 18.12 22.34 -24.39
N ASP A 89 17.92 23.12 -25.43
CA ASP A 89 16.72 23.91 -25.65
C ASP A 89 15.58 23.04 -26.23
N ALA A 90 14.40 23.63 -26.42
CA ALA A 90 13.25 22.96 -27.02
C ALA A 90 13.48 22.49 -28.46
N SER A 91 14.47 23.06 -29.18
CA SER A 91 14.88 22.65 -30.53
C SER A 91 15.98 21.58 -30.55
N GLY A 92 16.38 21.06 -29.36
CA GLY A 92 17.40 20.02 -29.22
C GLY A 92 18.85 20.51 -29.29
N ARG A 93 19.12 21.83 -29.41
CA ARG A 93 20.46 22.39 -29.43
C ARG A 93 21.06 22.44 -28.03
N SER A 94 22.32 22.10 -27.89
CA SER A 94 23.03 22.22 -26.62
C SER A 94 23.28 23.67 -26.23
N PHE A 95 23.14 23.99 -24.95
CA PHE A 95 23.43 25.34 -24.44
C PHE A 95 24.90 25.66 -24.50
N ASP A 96 25.21 26.93 -24.83
CA ASP A 96 26.55 27.48 -24.74
C ASP A 96 27.05 27.57 -23.30
N SER A 97 28.37 27.67 -23.11
CA SER A 97 29.01 27.70 -21.79
C SER A 97 28.41 28.73 -20.81
N PRO A 98 28.19 30.02 -21.20
CA PRO A 98 27.60 31.02 -20.32
C PRO A 98 26.15 30.73 -19.98
N MET A 99 25.37 30.22 -20.94
CA MET A 99 23.98 29.83 -20.74
C MET A 99 23.87 28.65 -19.79
N ARG A 100 24.73 27.65 -19.93
CA ARG A 100 24.81 26.49 -19.06
C ARG A 100 25.08 26.88 -17.60
N GLN A 101 26.04 27.80 -17.37
CA GLN A 101 26.32 28.32 -16.02
C GLN A 101 25.11 29.04 -15.40
N SER A 102 24.40 29.84 -16.23
CA SER A 102 23.18 30.53 -15.78
C SER A 102 22.08 29.57 -15.40
N ILE A 103 21.83 28.53 -16.21
CA ILE A 103 20.82 27.50 -15.93
C ILE A 103 21.20 26.68 -14.70
N ASP A 104 22.48 26.31 -14.53
CA ASP A 104 22.93 25.59 -13.34
C ASP A 104 22.76 26.42 -12.06
N ARG A 105 22.94 27.73 -12.15
CA ARG A 105 22.64 28.65 -11.05
C ARG A 105 21.15 28.71 -10.76
N LEU A 106 20.28 28.77 -11.77
CA LEU A 106 18.83 28.76 -11.65
C LEU A 106 18.35 27.45 -11.01
N ARG A 107 18.86 26.30 -11.47
CA ARG A 107 18.56 24.99 -10.88
C ARG A 107 18.93 24.91 -9.40
N LYS A 108 20.07 25.49 -9.01
CA LYS A 108 20.47 25.56 -7.60
C LYS A 108 19.49 26.38 -6.77
N TRP A 109 19.00 27.48 -7.30
CA TRP A 109 18.00 28.30 -6.63
C TRP A 109 16.63 27.66 -6.63
N ASP A 110 16.22 27.05 -7.73
CA ASP A 110 14.98 26.28 -7.84
C ASP A 110 14.94 25.15 -6.79
N ASN A 111 16.01 24.38 -6.67
CA ASN A 111 16.13 23.33 -5.65
C ASN A 111 16.14 23.86 -4.19
N ARG A 112 16.55 25.11 -3.96
CA ARG A 112 16.58 25.74 -2.63
C ARG A 112 15.26 26.42 -2.30
N SER A 113 14.64 27.03 -3.29
CA SER A 113 13.41 27.82 -3.16
C SER A 113 12.23 27.08 -2.51
N PRO A 114 11.96 25.81 -2.83
CA PRO A 114 10.79 25.12 -2.30
C PRO A 114 10.80 24.86 -0.78
N ALA A 115 11.89 25.14 -0.07
CA ALA A 115 12.04 24.74 1.32
C ALA A 115 12.15 25.95 2.27
N PHE A 116 11.06 26.71 2.38
CA PHE A 116 11.05 27.89 3.26
C PHE A 116 11.02 27.60 4.77
N GLY A 117 10.68 26.38 5.19
CA GLY A 117 10.61 26.01 6.60
C GLY A 117 11.31 24.71 6.94
N SER A 118 11.72 24.54 8.20
CA SER A 118 12.26 23.27 8.70
C SER A 118 11.23 22.15 8.62
N GLN A 119 9.95 22.46 8.80
CA GLN A 119 8.85 21.49 8.70
C GLN A 119 8.67 20.96 7.26
N GLU A 120 8.74 21.83 6.26
CA GLU A 120 8.62 21.44 4.85
C GLU A 120 9.82 20.61 4.38
N LYS A 121 11.03 20.95 4.84
CA LYS A 121 12.23 20.13 4.60
C LYS A 121 12.06 18.74 5.18
N ASN A 122 11.61 18.67 6.43
CA ASN A 122 11.36 17.40 7.12
C ASN A 122 10.27 16.59 6.43
N LEU A 123 9.20 17.23 5.95
CA LEU A 123 8.15 16.59 5.16
C LEU A 123 8.72 16.00 3.85
N GLY A 124 9.52 16.77 3.12
CA GLY A 124 10.15 16.28 1.89
C GLY A 124 11.11 15.10 2.11
N VAL A 125 11.85 15.09 3.22
CA VAL A 125 12.68 13.94 3.61
C VAL A 125 11.81 12.74 3.95
N ALA A 126 10.78 12.94 4.77
CA ALA A 126 9.89 11.88 5.22
C ALA A 126 9.15 11.19 4.07
N LEU A 127 8.61 11.97 3.12
CA LEU A 127 7.89 11.41 1.97
C LEU A 127 8.81 10.61 1.05
N ARG A 128 10.05 11.05 0.84
CA ARG A 128 11.05 10.28 0.08
C ARG A 128 11.41 8.95 0.77
N GLU A 129 11.64 8.98 2.09
CA GLU A 129 11.93 7.74 2.83
C GLU A 129 10.71 6.82 2.88
N LEU A 130 9.49 7.38 2.97
CA LEU A 130 8.25 6.63 2.91
C LEU A 130 8.09 5.93 1.56
N ASP A 131 8.32 6.64 0.45
CA ASP A 131 8.25 6.09 -0.90
C ASP A 131 9.28 4.96 -1.10
N LYS A 132 10.51 5.18 -0.71
CA LYS A 132 11.59 4.19 -0.74
C LYS A 132 11.28 2.92 0.10
N MET A 133 10.70 3.08 1.30
CA MET A 133 10.24 1.95 2.11
C MET A 133 9.09 1.20 1.43
N ALA A 134 8.14 1.94 0.88
CA ALA A 134 6.98 1.37 0.20
C ALA A 134 7.38 0.57 -1.05
N ASP A 135 8.33 1.08 -1.84
CA ASP A 135 8.87 0.38 -3.02
C ASP A 135 9.59 -0.91 -2.62
N LYS A 136 10.45 -0.89 -1.61
CA LYS A 136 11.12 -2.10 -1.09
C LYS A 136 10.13 -3.14 -0.56
N LEU A 137 8.99 -2.73 -0.02
CA LEU A 137 7.95 -3.62 0.48
C LEU A 137 6.95 -4.05 -0.62
N GLY A 138 7.00 -3.45 -1.81
CA GLY A 138 6.06 -3.71 -2.89
C GLY A 138 4.63 -3.31 -2.52
N VAL A 139 4.44 -2.10 -1.97
CA VAL A 139 3.14 -1.62 -1.48
C VAL A 139 2.45 -0.78 -2.56
N SER A 140 1.12 -0.88 -2.68
CA SER A 140 0.34 -0.14 -3.67
C SER A 140 0.34 1.37 -3.43
N GLN A 141 0.09 2.15 -4.49
CA GLN A 141 0.04 3.62 -4.43
C GLN A 141 -1.00 4.13 -3.42
N ALA A 142 -2.15 3.46 -3.30
CA ALA A 142 -3.19 3.84 -2.34
C ALA A 142 -2.70 3.79 -0.88
N VAL A 143 -1.85 2.81 -0.55
CA VAL A 143 -1.25 2.71 0.78
C VAL A 143 -0.21 3.80 1.00
N LYS A 144 0.59 4.14 -0.02
CA LYS A 144 1.55 5.26 0.02
C LYS A 144 0.82 6.58 0.30
N GLU A 145 -0.27 6.85 -0.40
CA GLU A 145 -1.07 8.06 -0.19
C GLU A 145 -1.69 8.11 1.20
N ARG A 146 -2.21 6.97 1.68
CA ARG A 146 -2.74 6.89 3.04
C ARG A 146 -1.66 7.13 4.09
N ALA A 147 -0.45 6.60 3.89
CA ALA A 147 0.69 6.83 4.77
C ALA A 147 1.14 8.30 4.76
N ALA A 148 1.20 8.92 3.59
CA ALA A 148 1.51 10.33 3.43
C ALA A 148 0.48 11.23 4.14
N TYR A 149 -0.81 10.89 4.05
CA TYR A 149 -1.87 11.58 4.77
C TYR A 149 -1.71 11.48 6.30
N ILE A 150 -1.44 10.27 6.80
CA ILE A 150 -1.20 10.05 8.24
C ILE A 150 0.02 10.86 8.71
N TYR A 151 1.11 10.86 7.92
CA TYR A 151 2.31 11.61 8.26
C TYR A 151 2.08 13.13 8.28
N ARG A 152 1.34 13.69 7.30
CA ARG A 152 0.98 15.10 7.25
C ARG A 152 0.16 15.52 8.47
N LYS A 153 -0.84 14.73 8.84
CA LYS A 153 -1.61 14.97 10.07
C LYS A 153 -0.76 14.91 11.34
N ALA A 154 0.20 13.98 11.40
CA ALA A 154 1.13 13.89 12.50
C ALA A 154 2.05 15.13 12.58
N LEU A 155 2.46 15.68 11.43
CA LEU A 155 3.23 16.92 11.33
C LEU A 155 2.42 18.12 11.83
N GLU A 156 1.18 18.28 11.39
CA GLU A 156 0.25 19.34 11.81
C GLU A 156 0.03 19.34 13.33
N ARG A 157 -0.10 18.16 13.93
CA ARG A 157 -0.23 17.99 15.38
C ARG A 157 1.09 18.10 16.15
N GLY A 158 2.20 18.37 15.47
CA GLY A 158 3.52 18.55 16.10
C GLY A 158 4.13 17.28 16.70
N LEU A 159 3.65 16.09 16.34
CA LEU A 159 4.08 14.80 16.92
C LEU A 159 5.51 14.39 16.57
N LEU A 160 6.14 15.08 15.61
CA LEU A 160 7.52 14.79 15.19
C LEU A 160 8.57 15.33 16.15
N ARG A 161 8.20 16.26 17.03
CA ARG A 161 9.15 16.90 17.93
C ARG A 161 9.83 15.89 18.85
N GLY A 162 11.17 15.84 18.82
CA GLY A 162 11.97 14.90 19.61
C GLY A 162 11.96 13.45 19.12
N ARG A 163 11.48 13.18 17.88
CA ARG A 163 11.43 11.84 17.30
C ARG A 163 12.16 11.76 15.95
N SER A 164 12.54 10.55 15.57
CA SER A 164 13.16 10.29 14.26
C SER A 164 12.13 10.43 13.13
N ILE A 165 12.49 11.18 12.09
CA ILE A 165 11.66 11.32 10.88
C ILE A 165 11.40 9.94 10.27
N ILE A 166 12.44 9.11 10.15
CA ILE A 166 12.35 7.76 9.59
C ILE A 166 11.46 6.86 10.46
N GLY A 167 11.58 6.96 11.79
CA GLY A 167 10.75 6.18 12.72
C GLY A 167 9.26 6.49 12.59
N ILE A 168 8.89 7.78 12.53
CA ILE A 168 7.50 8.19 12.33
C ILE A 168 7.01 7.84 10.91
N SER A 169 7.85 7.98 9.87
CA SER A 169 7.47 7.57 8.51
C SER A 169 7.21 6.05 8.42
N ALA A 170 8.06 5.24 9.05
CA ALA A 170 7.85 3.78 9.15
C ALA A 170 6.59 3.42 9.92
N ALA A 171 6.31 4.14 11.02
CA ALA A 171 5.08 3.96 11.81
C ALA A 171 3.82 4.39 11.03
N ALA A 172 3.88 5.49 10.28
CA ALA A 172 2.80 5.94 9.40
C ALA A 172 2.51 4.95 8.27
N LEU A 173 3.57 4.40 7.65
CA LEU A 173 3.43 3.36 6.63
C LEU A 173 2.80 2.09 7.22
N TYR A 174 3.21 1.67 8.42
CA TYR A 174 2.60 0.54 9.10
C TYR A 174 1.12 0.79 9.43
N ALA A 175 0.78 1.98 9.91
CA ALA A 175 -0.60 2.36 10.18
C ALA A 175 -1.45 2.30 8.90
N ALA A 176 -0.95 2.84 7.79
CA ALA A 176 -1.63 2.78 6.50
C ALA A 176 -1.83 1.35 6.01
N MET A 177 -0.81 0.49 6.13
CA MET A 177 -0.93 -0.94 5.77
C MET A 177 -1.95 -1.68 6.64
N ARG A 178 -2.06 -1.32 7.92
CA ARG A 178 -3.07 -1.89 8.81
C ARG A 178 -4.48 -1.43 8.45
N ASP A 179 -4.63 -0.15 8.12
CA ASP A 179 -5.90 0.46 7.70
C ASP A 179 -6.40 -0.11 6.37
N THR A 180 -5.49 -0.36 5.42
CA THR A 180 -5.78 -0.98 4.13
C THR A 180 -5.73 -2.52 4.16
N GLU A 181 -5.57 -3.10 5.34
CA GLU A 181 -5.50 -4.54 5.58
C GLU A 181 -4.44 -5.28 4.73
N THR A 182 -3.37 -4.58 4.36
CA THR A 182 -2.24 -5.17 3.63
C THR A 182 -1.40 -6.06 4.58
N PRO A 183 -1.16 -7.34 4.24
CA PRO A 183 -0.53 -8.30 5.15
C PRO A 183 0.99 -8.09 5.26
N ARG A 184 1.43 -7.08 6.02
CA ARG A 184 2.85 -6.82 6.35
C ARG A 184 3.04 -6.75 7.85
N THR A 185 4.19 -7.20 8.33
CA THR A 185 4.51 -7.21 9.76
C THR A 185 5.42 -6.06 10.15
N LEU A 186 5.39 -5.70 11.44
CA LEU A 186 6.37 -4.74 12.00
C LEU A 186 7.83 -5.18 11.81
N LYS A 187 8.09 -6.49 11.71
CA LYS A 187 9.43 -7.01 11.44
C LYS A 187 9.89 -6.68 10.01
N ASP A 188 8.98 -6.82 9.03
CA ASP A 188 9.27 -6.53 7.63
C ASP A 188 9.68 -5.06 7.46
N ILE A 189 8.94 -4.13 8.08
CA ILE A 189 9.23 -2.69 8.01
C ILE A 189 10.53 -2.35 8.74
N ALA A 190 10.71 -2.91 9.94
CA ALA A 190 11.91 -2.67 10.72
C ALA A 190 13.18 -3.15 10.01
N ALA A 191 13.10 -4.28 9.27
CA ALA A 191 14.20 -4.81 8.49
C ALA A 191 14.59 -3.94 7.29
N VAL A 192 13.60 -3.29 6.64
CA VAL A 192 13.86 -2.43 5.46
C VAL A 192 14.75 -1.24 5.78
N GLU A 193 14.58 -0.61 6.94
CA GLU A 193 15.33 0.59 7.37
C GLU A 193 16.30 0.32 8.54
N ASN A 194 16.58 -0.94 8.84
CA ASN A 194 17.45 -1.35 9.97
C ASN A 194 17.03 -0.72 11.32
N LEU A 195 15.72 -0.53 11.50
CA LEU A 195 15.16 0.00 12.75
C LEU A 195 14.88 -1.13 13.75
N SER A 196 14.89 -0.80 15.03
CA SER A 196 14.42 -1.78 16.01
C SER A 196 12.88 -1.91 15.95
N LYS A 197 12.35 -3.13 15.94
CA LYS A 197 10.91 -3.40 16.02
C LYS A 197 10.24 -2.66 17.18
N LYS A 198 10.95 -2.56 18.32
CA LYS A 198 10.44 -1.86 19.51
C LYS A 198 10.25 -0.37 19.27
N ALA A 199 11.17 0.29 18.54
CA ALA A 199 11.08 1.71 18.21
C ALA A 199 9.87 1.98 17.29
N VAL A 200 9.74 1.24 16.18
CA VAL A 200 8.61 1.38 15.26
C VAL A 200 7.28 1.12 15.97
N ALA A 201 7.20 0.09 16.83
CA ALA A 201 6.01 -0.21 17.60
C ALA A 201 5.65 0.88 18.61
N ARG A 202 6.64 1.55 19.22
CA ARG A 202 6.43 2.69 20.10
C ARG A 202 5.87 3.88 19.34
N ASP A 203 6.49 4.23 18.22
CA ASP A 203 6.09 5.37 17.41
C ASP A 203 4.69 5.13 16.80
N TYR A 204 4.39 3.90 16.38
CA TYR A 204 3.05 3.51 15.95
C TYR A 204 1.97 3.70 17.03
N ARG A 205 2.25 3.25 18.27
CA ARG A 205 1.29 3.43 19.38
C ARG A 205 1.05 4.90 19.72
N ILE A 206 2.07 5.74 19.58
CA ILE A 206 1.93 7.18 19.74
C ILE A 206 1.02 7.75 18.66
N LEU A 207 1.25 7.41 17.38
CA LEU A 207 0.39 7.85 16.29
C LEU A 207 -1.06 7.44 16.51
N LEU A 208 -1.33 6.20 16.91
CA LEU A 208 -2.70 5.75 17.19
C LEU A 208 -3.37 6.55 18.28
N ARG A 209 -2.68 6.79 19.39
CA ARG A 209 -3.22 7.51 20.56
C ARG A 209 -3.52 8.96 20.23
N GLU A 210 -2.54 9.66 19.64
CA GLU A 210 -2.64 11.10 19.41
C GLU A 210 -3.54 11.46 18.22
N MET A 211 -3.77 10.51 17.32
CA MET A 211 -4.60 10.74 16.14
C MET A 211 -5.98 10.08 16.24
N ASP A 212 -6.27 9.39 17.35
CA ASP A 212 -7.51 8.64 17.58
C ASP A 212 -7.84 7.67 16.43
N LEU A 213 -6.80 7.00 15.89
CA LEU A 213 -6.98 6.06 14.79
C LEU A 213 -7.46 4.71 15.32
N THR A 214 -8.63 4.29 14.90
CA THR A 214 -9.15 2.93 15.12
C THR A 214 -8.63 2.02 14.02
N MET A 215 -7.89 0.97 14.40
CA MET A 215 -7.31 0.04 13.43
C MET A 215 -8.07 -1.29 13.43
N PRO A 216 -8.35 -1.86 12.25
CA PRO A 216 -9.01 -3.16 12.18
C PRO A 216 -8.15 -4.25 12.84
N VAL A 217 -8.79 -5.28 13.38
CA VAL A 217 -8.09 -6.46 13.89
C VAL A 217 -7.38 -7.17 12.74
N ALA A 218 -6.15 -7.65 12.97
CA ALA A 218 -5.40 -8.33 11.92
C ALA A 218 -6.06 -9.67 11.60
N ASP A 219 -6.50 -9.83 10.36
CA ASP A 219 -7.08 -11.06 9.85
C ASP A 219 -5.97 -12.11 9.59
N ALA A 220 -6.16 -13.32 10.12
CA ALA A 220 -5.24 -14.43 9.90
C ALA A 220 -5.33 -14.98 8.46
N ALA A 221 -6.52 -15.00 7.86
CA ALA A 221 -6.75 -15.54 6.52
C ALA A 221 -5.93 -14.82 5.45
N ARG A 222 -5.81 -13.49 5.52
CA ARG A 222 -5.01 -12.69 4.58
C ARG A 222 -3.52 -13.03 4.62
N ASN A 223 -3.02 -13.48 5.77
CA ASN A 223 -1.62 -13.87 5.91
C ASN A 223 -1.32 -15.25 5.32
N VAL A 224 -2.32 -16.11 5.16
CA VAL A 224 -2.16 -17.48 4.62
C VAL A 224 -1.55 -17.44 3.22
N ASN A 225 -2.13 -16.68 2.30
CA ASN A 225 -1.67 -16.61 0.91
C ASN A 225 -0.21 -16.12 0.80
N ARG A 226 0.16 -15.14 1.62
CA ARG A 226 1.54 -14.63 1.67
C ARG A 226 2.53 -15.71 2.14
N ILE A 227 2.17 -16.48 3.17
CA ILE A 227 3.03 -17.56 3.68
C ILE A 227 3.10 -18.70 2.66
N ALA A 228 1.95 -19.11 2.08
CA ALA A 228 1.86 -20.16 1.08
C ALA A 228 2.75 -19.87 -0.13
N SER A 229 2.70 -18.65 -0.67
CA SER A 229 3.54 -18.22 -1.79
C SER A 229 5.03 -18.24 -1.47
N ARG A 230 5.43 -17.90 -0.24
CA ARG A 230 6.84 -17.94 0.20
C ARG A 230 7.37 -19.35 0.37
N VAL A 231 6.53 -20.28 0.80
CA VAL A 231 6.87 -21.70 1.02
C VAL A 231 6.75 -22.51 -0.26
N GLY A 232 6.05 -21.98 -1.29
CA GLY A 232 5.78 -22.66 -2.54
C GLY A 232 4.74 -23.78 -2.40
N LEU A 233 3.69 -23.56 -1.61
CA LEU A 233 2.54 -24.45 -1.48
C LEU A 233 1.48 -24.16 -2.53
N SER A 234 0.72 -25.16 -2.93
CA SER A 234 -0.34 -25.03 -3.92
C SER A 234 -1.51 -24.17 -3.41
N GLU A 235 -2.29 -23.65 -4.35
CA GLU A 235 -3.48 -22.85 -3.99
C GLU A 235 -4.56 -23.70 -3.31
N LYS A 236 -4.61 -25.01 -3.55
CA LYS A 236 -5.52 -25.92 -2.82
C LYS A 236 -5.25 -25.89 -1.33
N VAL A 237 -3.98 -26.02 -0.95
CA VAL A 237 -3.54 -25.94 0.44
C VAL A 237 -3.86 -24.59 1.04
N ALA A 238 -3.63 -23.50 0.30
CA ALA A 238 -3.94 -22.15 0.76
C ALA A 238 -5.43 -21.95 1.01
N ARG A 239 -6.31 -22.38 0.10
CA ARG A 239 -7.77 -22.32 0.28
C ARG A 239 -8.22 -23.12 1.48
N LYS A 240 -7.75 -24.37 1.60
CA LYS A 240 -8.06 -25.21 2.76
C LYS A 240 -7.62 -24.58 4.08
N ALA A 241 -6.44 -23.96 4.10
CA ALA A 241 -5.96 -23.25 5.27
C ALA A 241 -6.84 -22.03 5.62
N ILE A 242 -7.36 -21.30 4.63
CA ILE A 242 -8.30 -20.19 4.85
C ILE A 242 -9.62 -20.72 5.47
N ASP A 243 -10.15 -21.84 4.98
CA ASP A 243 -11.34 -22.46 5.53
C ASP A 243 -11.13 -22.86 7.00
N ILE A 244 -9.96 -23.46 7.31
CA ILE A 244 -9.60 -23.78 8.69
C ILE A 244 -9.54 -22.52 9.57
N VAL A 245 -8.96 -21.42 9.07
CA VAL A 245 -8.92 -20.14 9.80
C VAL A 245 -10.34 -19.64 10.08
N ARG A 246 -11.24 -19.65 9.09
CA ARG A 246 -12.63 -19.22 9.26
C ARG A 246 -13.35 -20.04 10.32
N ILE A 247 -13.23 -21.38 10.28
CA ILE A 247 -13.81 -22.26 11.31
C ILE A 247 -13.25 -21.95 12.70
N THR A 248 -11.94 -21.59 12.80
CA THR A 248 -11.35 -21.22 14.11
C THR A 248 -11.83 -19.87 14.62
N GLU A 249 -12.18 -18.95 13.73
CA GLU A 249 -12.77 -17.65 14.06
C GLU A 249 -14.22 -17.80 14.51
N GLU A 250 -15.03 -18.57 13.79
CA GLU A 250 -16.42 -18.88 14.14
C GLU A 250 -16.54 -19.55 15.51
N LYS A 251 -15.58 -20.39 15.86
CA LYS A 251 -15.53 -21.07 17.18
C LYS A 251 -14.80 -20.27 18.27
N GLU A 252 -14.40 -19.04 17.98
CA GLU A 252 -13.64 -18.18 18.91
C GLU A 252 -12.32 -18.78 19.43
N ILE A 253 -11.83 -19.87 18.81
CA ILE A 253 -10.57 -20.53 19.18
C ILE A 253 -9.38 -19.61 18.89
N SER A 254 -9.53 -18.65 17.98
CA SER A 254 -8.52 -17.65 17.61
C SER A 254 -8.25 -16.61 18.70
N ALA A 255 -9.13 -16.45 19.68
CA ALA A 255 -9.04 -15.43 20.72
C ALA A 255 -7.70 -15.45 21.48
N GLY A 256 -7.06 -14.28 21.62
CA GLY A 256 -5.77 -14.13 22.29
C GLY A 256 -4.57 -14.77 21.59
N LYS A 257 -4.73 -15.29 20.38
CA LYS A 257 -3.65 -15.92 19.61
C LYS A 257 -3.11 -14.96 18.55
N SER A 258 -1.80 -15.07 18.23
CA SER A 258 -1.20 -14.28 17.16
C SER A 258 -1.76 -14.70 15.79
N PRO A 259 -2.26 -13.76 14.95
CA PRO A 259 -2.79 -14.06 13.62
C PRO A 259 -1.78 -14.76 12.71
N MET A 260 -0.50 -14.36 12.77
CA MET A 260 0.58 -15.00 11.99
C MET A 260 0.84 -16.44 12.44
N GLY A 261 0.81 -16.70 13.75
CA GLY A 261 0.99 -18.04 14.29
C GLY A 261 -0.19 -18.96 13.95
N LEU A 262 -1.41 -18.40 13.92
CA LEU A 262 -2.62 -19.14 13.53
C LEU A 262 -2.57 -19.47 12.02
N ALA A 263 -2.28 -18.49 11.16
CA ALA A 263 -2.14 -18.69 9.72
C ALA A 263 -1.06 -19.74 9.37
N ALA A 264 0.09 -19.70 10.05
CA ALA A 264 1.17 -20.69 9.83
C ALA A 264 0.76 -22.10 10.25
N ALA A 265 0.08 -22.24 11.39
CA ALA A 265 -0.39 -23.55 11.88
C ALA A 265 -1.52 -24.11 11.03
N SER A 266 -2.45 -23.26 10.57
CA SER A 266 -3.54 -23.66 9.66
C SER A 266 -2.98 -24.11 8.30
N LEU A 267 -1.95 -23.43 7.79
CA LEU A 267 -1.29 -23.80 6.55
C LEU A 267 -0.56 -25.15 6.68
N TYR A 268 0.13 -25.37 7.81
CA TYR A 268 0.75 -26.66 8.09
C TYR A 268 -0.28 -27.79 8.18
N LEU A 269 -1.40 -27.55 8.87
CA LEU A 269 -2.49 -28.51 8.98
C LEU A 269 -3.12 -28.82 7.62
N ALA A 270 -3.37 -27.80 6.80
CA ALA A 270 -3.89 -27.96 5.45
C ALA A 270 -2.93 -28.75 4.54
N GLY A 271 -1.62 -28.50 4.64
CA GLY A 271 -0.59 -29.25 3.93
C GLY A 271 -0.57 -30.74 4.31
N VAL A 272 -0.76 -31.04 5.58
CA VAL A 272 -0.88 -32.44 6.05
C VAL A 272 -2.13 -33.12 5.47
N ILE A 273 -3.26 -32.41 5.40
CA ILE A 273 -4.53 -32.93 4.86
C ILE A 273 -4.43 -33.19 3.35
N GLU A 274 -3.86 -32.26 2.59
CA GLU A 274 -3.74 -32.37 1.13
C GLU A 274 -2.52 -33.17 0.67
N GLY A 275 -1.67 -33.64 1.60
CA GLY A 275 -0.47 -34.41 1.28
C GLY A 275 0.74 -33.62 0.79
N GLU A 276 0.67 -32.28 0.76
CA GLU A 276 1.79 -31.38 0.45
C GLU A 276 2.52 -30.98 1.75
N VAL A 277 3.26 -31.92 2.33
CA VAL A 277 3.90 -31.69 3.62
C VAL A 277 5.18 -30.85 3.47
N LYS A 278 5.21 -29.69 4.12
CA LYS A 278 6.42 -28.88 4.35
C LYS A 278 6.84 -28.94 5.81
N THR A 279 8.09 -28.69 6.09
CA THR A 279 8.58 -28.73 7.48
C THR A 279 8.00 -27.56 8.32
N GLN A 280 7.79 -27.81 9.62
CA GLN A 280 7.35 -26.74 10.51
C GLN A 280 8.33 -25.57 10.55
N LYS A 281 9.62 -25.85 10.34
CA LYS A 281 10.69 -24.86 10.30
C LYS A 281 10.55 -23.92 9.09
N GLU A 282 10.35 -24.47 7.88
CA GLU A 282 10.17 -23.67 6.65
C GLU A 282 8.96 -22.75 6.76
N ILE A 283 7.83 -23.26 7.24
CA ILE A 283 6.62 -22.47 7.42
C ILE A 283 6.84 -21.39 8.51
N ALA A 284 7.54 -21.72 9.60
CA ALA A 284 7.85 -20.79 10.67
C ALA A 284 8.75 -19.63 10.17
N GLU A 285 9.77 -19.94 9.38
CA GLU A 285 10.66 -18.94 8.76
C GLU A 285 9.90 -18.03 7.81
N ALA A 286 9.07 -18.59 6.93
CA ALA A 286 8.24 -17.82 5.99
C ALA A 286 7.24 -16.89 6.70
N ALA A 287 6.64 -17.36 7.82
CA ALA A 287 5.74 -16.59 8.64
C ALA A 287 6.46 -15.60 9.60
N GLY A 288 7.77 -15.73 9.79
CA GLY A 288 8.56 -14.94 10.73
C GLY A 288 8.20 -15.21 12.20
N VAL A 289 7.73 -16.42 12.51
CA VAL A 289 7.43 -16.94 13.86
C VAL A 289 8.41 -18.02 14.27
N THR A 290 8.38 -18.46 15.53
CA THR A 290 9.22 -19.58 15.97
C THR A 290 8.54 -20.92 15.64
N GLU A 291 9.33 -21.95 15.36
CA GLU A 291 8.84 -23.32 15.13
C GLU A 291 7.97 -23.84 16.30
N VAL A 292 8.40 -23.52 17.52
CA VAL A 292 7.63 -23.87 18.74
C VAL A 292 6.22 -23.27 18.71
N THR A 293 6.07 -22.04 18.19
CA THR A 293 4.76 -21.39 18.04
C THR A 293 3.89 -22.17 17.05
N VAL A 294 4.44 -22.55 15.90
CA VAL A 294 3.70 -23.34 14.89
C VAL A 294 3.28 -24.68 15.48
N ARG A 295 4.21 -25.39 16.13
CA ARG A 295 3.95 -26.69 16.78
C ARG A 295 2.85 -26.62 17.83
N ASN A 296 2.92 -25.64 18.74
CA ASN A 296 1.92 -25.49 19.79
C ASN A 296 0.54 -25.10 19.24
N ARG A 297 0.49 -24.24 18.22
CA ARG A 297 -0.78 -23.87 17.57
C ARG A 297 -1.36 -25.04 16.76
N TYR A 298 -0.52 -25.80 16.04
CA TYR A 298 -0.94 -27.00 15.34
C TYR A 298 -1.56 -28.04 16.29
N LYS A 299 -0.90 -28.31 17.43
CA LYS A 299 -1.46 -29.23 18.45
C LYS A 299 -2.83 -28.76 18.94
N GLY A 300 -3.00 -27.48 19.23
CA GLY A 300 -4.28 -26.91 19.61
C GLY A 300 -5.35 -27.04 18.52
N LEU A 301 -5.02 -26.65 17.28
CA LEU A 301 -5.96 -26.78 16.15
C LEU A 301 -6.37 -28.24 15.89
N ARG A 302 -5.42 -29.17 16.01
CA ARG A 302 -5.71 -30.60 15.87
C ARG A 302 -6.63 -31.14 16.98
N ALA A 303 -6.43 -30.69 18.21
CA ALA A 303 -7.29 -31.07 19.32
C ALA A 303 -8.72 -30.53 19.16
N ASP A 304 -8.83 -29.26 18.73
CA ASP A 304 -10.12 -28.56 18.66
C ASP A 304 -10.92 -28.90 17.38
N LEU A 305 -10.25 -29.25 16.29
CA LEU A 305 -10.85 -29.43 14.94
C LEU A 305 -10.61 -30.82 14.36
N GLY A 306 -9.83 -31.69 15.02
CA GLY A 306 -9.40 -32.98 14.45
C GLY A 306 -10.57 -33.88 14.07
N GLN A 307 -11.63 -33.95 14.90
CA GLN A 307 -12.83 -34.75 14.61
C GLN A 307 -13.60 -34.21 13.38
N GLN A 308 -13.66 -32.88 13.19
CA GLN A 308 -14.37 -32.28 12.06
C GLN A 308 -13.61 -32.38 10.72
N LEU A 309 -12.29 -32.45 10.82
CA LEU A 309 -11.41 -32.53 9.65
C LEU A 309 -11.04 -33.98 9.28
N GLY A 310 -11.61 -34.98 9.97
CA GLY A 310 -11.36 -36.40 9.69
C GLY A 310 -9.95 -36.88 10.04
N LEU A 311 -9.25 -36.20 10.95
CA LEU A 311 -7.88 -36.50 11.36
C LEU A 311 -7.84 -37.48 12.54
N GLU A 312 -8.46 -38.66 12.39
CA GLU A 312 -8.57 -39.63 13.49
C GLU A 312 -7.31 -40.45 13.77
N THR A 313 -6.28 -40.40 12.94
CA THR A 313 -5.03 -41.16 13.11
C THR A 313 -3.79 -40.29 13.16
N GLU A 314 -2.84 -40.62 14.03
CA GLU A 314 -1.55 -39.95 14.13
C GLU A 314 -0.78 -39.99 12.81
N PRO A 315 -0.44 -38.87 12.18
CA PRO A 315 0.59 -38.91 11.17
C PRO A 315 1.91 -39.20 11.89
N GLN A 316 2.55 -40.30 11.54
CA GLN A 316 3.93 -40.58 11.95
C GLN A 316 4.79 -39.37 11.60
N ILE A 317 5.37 -38.76 12.61
CA ILE A 317 6.35 -37.67 12.43
C ILE A 317 7.54 -38.28 11.72
N ILE A 318 7.64 -38.05 10.41
CA ILE A 318 8.89 -38.33 9.68
C ILE A 318 9.88 -37.28 10.14
N VAL A 319 10.64 -37.60 11.17
CA VAL A 319 11.87 -36.89 11.54
C VAL A 319 12.91 -37.31 10.50
N ARG A 320 13.23 -36.47 9.56
CA ARG A 320 14.44 -36.50 8.74
C ARG A 320 15.28 -35.27 8.99
#